data_c41ac23716328dd3e5dac06882dd668b
#
_entry.id   c41ac23716328dd3e5dac06882dd668b
#
_cell.length_a   1.000
_cell.length_b   1.000
_cell.length_c   1.000
_cell.angle_alpha   90.00
_cell.angle_beta   90.00
_cell.angle_gamma   90.00
#
_symmetry.space_group_name_H-M   'P 1'
#
loop_
_entity.id
_entity.type
_entity.pdbx_description
1 polymer ?
#
loop_
_entity_poly.entity_id
_entity_poly.type
_entity_poly.pdbx_seq_one_letter_code
_entity_poly.pdbx_strand_id
1 'polypeptide(L)'
;GFALTMATLGIDIGCISVKIAVVGGPGDRESFTKLSSGSTLFHNPEPGERVLPHTDAPPILATAYRRIKGSPTEAARELLSQVLAALPEGTVTRVGVTGTGGRLVGNMLDVPYQNEFKAIARAVGALHPDVTTVFEMGGETSKFISLETDASSGRVGIADYGTNGDCAAGTGSFMDQQANRLLYDIEDVGGIVQGAGKAASIAGRCSVFAKSDMIHAQQKGYQPPEVLKGLCNAVVRNYKGTIAK
;
A
#
# COMPACT_ATOMS: atom_id res chain seq x y z
N GLY A 1 2.00 -23.90 23.70
CA GLY A 1 1.65 -22.51 23.40
C GLY A 1 2.89 -21.75 22.99
N PHE A 2 2.83 -21.03 21.86
CA PHE A 2 3.95 -20.20 21.42
C PHE A 2 3.99 -18.95 22.31
N ALA A 3 5.12 -18.72 22.97
CA ALA A 3 5.40 -17.44 23.62
C ALA A 3 5.93 -16.50 22.52
N LEU A 4 5.13 -15.58 22.06
CA LEU A 4 5.60 -14.45 21.24
C LEU A 4 6.31 -13.44 22.13
N THR A 5 7.36 -12.82 21.60
CA THR A 5 8.02 -11.70 22.28
C THR A 5 7.15 -10.44 22.21
N MET A 6 7.52 -9.40 22.95
CA MET A 6 6.79 -8.13 22.94
C MET A 6 6.82 -7.52 21.53
N ALA A 7 5.64 -7.38 20.92
CA ALA A 7 5.47 -6.89 19.57
C ALA A 7 4.90 -5.47 19.54
N THR A 8 5.19 -4.76 18.46
CA THR A 8 4.60 -3.46 18.14
C THR A 8 3.59 -3.63 17.01
N LEU A 9 2.41 -3.04 17.15
CA LEU A 9 1.37 -3.06 16.15
C LEU A 9 1.22 -1.68 15.50
N GLY A 10 1.23 -1.63 14.18
CA GLY A 10 0.97 -0.43 13.39
C GLY A 10 -0.32 -0.57 12.60
N ILE A 11 -1.15 0.48 12.61
CA ILE A 11 -2.39 0.56 11.84
C ILE A 11 -2.20 1.63 10.77
N ASP A 12 -2.38 1.28 9.50
CA ASP A 12 -2.42 2.21 8.38
C ASP A 12 -3.86 2.35 7.89
N ILE A 13 -4.40 3.56 7.98
CA ILE A 13 -5.77 3.87 7.59
C ILE A 13 -5.72 4.89 6.47
N GLY A 14 -5.83 4.39 5.24
CA GLY A 14 -5.97 5.22 4.05
C GLY A 14 -7.43 5.65 3.81
N CYS A 15 -7.67 6.32 2.68
CA CYS A 15 -9.02 6.68 2.23
C CYS A 15 -9.81 5.46 1.74
N ILE A 16 -9.13 4.43 1.20
CA ILE A 16 -9.74 3.28 0.53
C ILE A 16 -9.57 1.99 1.32
N SER A 17 -8.47 1.84 2.04
CA SER A 17 -8.13 0.60 2.72
C SER A 17 -7.55 0.79 4.10
N VAL A 18 -7.73 -0.23 4.93
CA VAL A 18 -7.08 -0.36 6.24
C VAL A 18 -6.18 -1.59 6.25
N LYS A 19 -5.02 -1.46 6.89
CA LYS A 19 -4.01 -2.52 7.04
C LYS A 19 -3.42 -2.47 8.43
N ILE A 20 -3.04 -3.62 8.94
CA ILE A 20 -2.33 -3.74 10.22
C ILE A 20 -1.06 -4.56 10.00
N ALA A 21 0.03 -4.09 10.58
CA ALA A 21 1.29 -4.83 10.65
C ALA A 21 1.70 -5.02 12.10
N VAL A 22 2.12 -6.24 12.43
CA VAL A 22 2.69 -6.58 13.74
C VAL A 22 4.17 -6.87 13.54
N VAL A 23 5.01 -6.11 14.23
CA VAL A 23 6.47 -6.25 14.17
C VAL A 23 6.92 -6.98 15.43
N GLY A 24 7.46 -8.16 15.25
CA GLY A 24 7.94 -9.03 16.32
C GLY A 24 9.44 -8.93 16.57
N GLY A 25 9.92 -9.68 17.54
CA GLY A 25 11.34 -9.90 17.78
C GLY A 25 11.93 -11.02 16.89
N PRO A 26 13.25 -11.21 16.90
CA PRO A 26 13.89 -12.21 16.04
C PRO A 26 13.36 -13.65 16.21
N GLY A 27 12.89 -14.00 17.40
CA GLY A 27 12.33 -15.32 17.73
C GLY A 27 10.91 -15.56 17.21
N ASP A 28 10.22 -14.53 16.72
CA ASP A 28 8.81 -14.64 16.31
C ASP A 28 8.61 -15.08 14.85
N ARG A 29 9.68 -15.19 14.09
CA ARG A 29 9.63 -15.47 12.64
C ARG A 29 8.85 -16.76 12.31
N GLU A 30 9.14 -17.85 13.01
CA GLU A 30 8.45 -19.13 12.79
C GLU A 30 6.97 -19.04 13.17
N SER A 31 6.65 -18.38 14.29
CA SER A 31 5.29 -18.19 14.76
C SER A 31 4.47 -17.33 13.79
N PHE A 32 5.06 -16.25 13.25
CA PHE A 32 4.41 -15.41 12.25
C PHE A 32 4.17 -16.16 10.94
N THR A 33 5.11 -16.97 10.51
CA THR A 33 4.93 -17.83 9.32
C THR A 33 3.78 -18.81 9.52
N LYS A 34 3.64 -19.41 10.70
CA LYS A 34 2.53 -20.32 11.01
C LYS A 34 1.19 -19.58 11.07
N LEU A 35 1.15 -18.39 11.64
CA LEU A 35 -0.07 -17.58 11.72
C LEU A 35 -0.55 -17.09 10.35
N SER A 36 0.37 -16.82 9.42
CA SER A 36 0.02 -16.39 8.07
C SER A 36 -0.37 -17.55 7.16
N SER A 37 0.18 -18.74 7.38
CA SER A 37 -0.06 -19.92 6.54
C SER A 37 -1.53 -20.35 6.56
N GLY A 38 -2.17 -20.29 5.39
CA GLY A 38 -3.60 -20.62 5.24
C GLY A 38 -4.58 -19.63 5.89
N SER A 39 -4.09 -18.50 6.35
CA SER A 39 -4.91 -17.43 6.95
C SER A 39 -5.57 -16.58 5.87
N THR A 40 -6.86 -16.23 6.07
CA THR A 40 -7.56 -15.20 5.30
C THR A 40 -7.40 -13.81 5.91
N LEU A 41 -6.94 -13.74 7.17
CA LEU A 41 -6.70 -12.49 7.88
C LEU A 41 -5.33 -11.91 7.53
N PHE A 42 -4.30 -12.76 7.51
CA PHE A 42 -2.92 -12.33 7.26
C PHE A 42 -2.51 -12.62 5.82
N HIS A 43 -1.77 -11.67 5.27
CA HIS A 43 -1.23 -11.80 3.93
C HIS A 43 -0.15 -12.89 3.89
N ASN A 44 -0.34 -13.83 2.99
CA ASN A 44 0.64 -14.85 2.65
C ASN A 44 1.03 -14.66 1.18
N PRO A 45 2.13 -13.95 0.90
CA PRO A 45 2.47 -13.60 -0.48
C PRO A 45 2.85 -14.86 -1.28
N GLU A 46 2.39 -14.89 -2.51
CA GLU A 46 2.74 -15.92 -3.48
C GLU A 46 4.26 -15.91 -3.79
N PRO A 47 4.82 -17.07 -4.14
CA PRO A 47 6.22 -17.12 -4.58
C PRO A 47 6.46 -16.17 -5.76
N GLY A 48 7.37 -15.23 -5.60
CA GLY A 48 7.72 -14.22 -6.62
C GLY A 48 7.05 -12.85 -6.42
N GLU A 49 6.08 -12.70 -5.53
CA GLU A 49 5.50 -11.39 -5.19
C GLU A 49 6.39 -10.54 -4.27
N ARG A 50 7.45 -11.12 -3.71
CA ARG A 50 8.30 -10.42 -2.74
C ARG A 50 9.66 -10.07 -3.29
N VAL A 51 10.00 -8.79 -3.15
CA VAL A 51 11.38 -8.43 -2.84
C VAL A 51 11.61 -8.81 -1.37
N LEU A 52 12.41 -9.82 -1.10
CA LEU A 52 12.69 -10.27 0.26
C LEU A 52 13.35 -9.13 1.05
N PRO A 53 12.89 -8.86 2.28
CA PRO A 53 13.57 -7.90 3.14
C PRO A 53 14.97 -8.41 3.50
N HIS A 54 15.83 -7.48 3.94
CA HIS A 54 17.16 -7.82 4.42
C HIS A 54 17.11 -8.94 5.47
N THR A 55 18.12 -9.80 5.51
CA THR A 55 18.14 -10.98 6.40
C THR A 55 17.99 -10.65 7.88
N ASP A 56 18.48 -9.49 8.31
CA ASP A 56 18.40 -9.00 9.68
C ASP A 56 17.12 -8.18 9.96
N ALA A 57 16.24 -8.04 8.98
CA ALA A 57 14.98 -7.34 9.15
C ALA A 57 14.10 -8.04 10.20
N PRO A 58 13.37 -7.28 11.03
CA PRO A 58 12.45 -7.86 11.99
C PRO A 58 11.35 -8.66 11.29
N PRO A 59 10.85 -9.75 11.90
CA PRO A 59 9.71 -10.46 11.36
C PRO A 59 8.46 -9.59 11.42
N ILE A 60 7.68 -9.60 10.34
CA ILE A 60 6.45 -8.83 10.20
C ILE A 60 5.31 -9.77 9.84
N LEU A 61 4.20 -9.61 10.55
CA LEU A 61 2.92 -10.22 10.25
C LEU A 61 1.98 -9.11 9.76
N ALA A 62 1.67 -9.08 8.47
CA ALA A 62 0.80 -8.07 7.87
C ALA A 62 -0.57 -8.65 7.54
N THR A 63 -1.64 -7.86 7.70
CA THR A 63 -2.97 -8.27 7.28
C THR A 63 -3.09 -8.28 5.75
N ALA A 64 -4.00 -9.12 5.24
CA ALA A 64 -4.43 -9.04 3.86
C ALA A 64 -5.05 -7.66 3.57
N TYR A 65 -5.02 -7.27 2.30
CA TYR A 65 -5.64 -6.01 1.85
C TYR A 65 -7.13 -6.00 2.16
N ARG A 66 -7.59 -4.95 2.83
CA ARG A 66 -9.00 -4.78 3.17
C ARG A 66 -9.51 -3.40 2.77
N ARG A 67 -10.47 -3.38 1.85
CA ARG A 67 -11.15 -2.13 1.46
C ARG A 67 -12.08 -1.65 2.58
N ILE A 68 -12.09 -0.35 2.80
CA ILE A 68 -13.03 0.31 3.70
C ILE A 68 -14.39 0.37 3.01
N LYS A 69 -15.40 -0.22 3.66
CA LYS A 69 -16.81 -0.11 3.26
C LYS A 69 -17.53 0.64 4.36
N GLY A 70 -17.84 1.91 4.12
CA GLY A 70 -18.48 2.78 5.12
C GLY A 70 -17.49 3.53 6.00
N SER A 71 -17.55 3.35 7.32
CA SER A 71 -16.73 4.09 8.28
C SER A 71 -15.30 3.56 8.38
N PRO A 72 -14.26 4.39 8.18
CA PRO A 72 -12.87 4.02 8.42
C PRO A 72 -12.60 3.56 9.87
N THR A 73 -13.27 4.17 10.83
CA THR A 73 -13.10 3.84 12.26
C THR A 73 -13.66 2.46 12.59
N GLU A 74 -14.82 2.10 12.03
CA GLU A 74 -15.39 0.77 12.18
C GLU A 74 -14.52 -0.30 11.51
N ALA A 75 -14.05 -0.04 10.29
CA ALA A 75 -13.16 -0.94 9.59
C ALA A 75 -11.85 -1.19 10.37
N ALA A 76 -11.27 -0.13 10.94
CA ALA A 76 -10.08 -0.23 11.77
C ALA A 76 -10.36 -1.01 13.06
N ARG A 77 -11.49 -0.75 13.74
CA ARG A 77 -11.90 -1.45 14.97
C ARG A 77 -12.09 -2.95 14.72
N GLU A 78 -12.80 -3.30 13.66
CA GLU A 78 -13.04 -4.71 13.29
C GLU A 78 -11.74 -5.44 12.99
N LEU A 79 -10.86 -4.84 12.16
CA LEU A 79 -9.59 -5.45 11.80
C LEU A 79 -8.68 -5.59 13.01
N LEU A 80 -8.60 -4.57 13.86
CA LEU A 80 -7.81 -4.62 15.10
C LEU A 80 -8.30 -5.73 16.02
N SER A 81 -9.62 -5.86 16.21
CA SER A 81 -10.19 -6.92 17.03
C SER A 81 -9.85 -8.31 16.51
N GLN A 82 -9.89 -8.52 15.19
CA GLN A 82 -9.53 -9.80 14.58
C GLN A 82 -8.03 -10.11 14.74
N VAL A 83 -7.17 -9.11 14.57
CA VAL A 83 -5.72 -9.29 14.75
C VAL A 83 -5.39 -9.62 16.20
N LEU A 84 -5.94 -8.88 17.17
CA LEU A 84 -5.71 -9.13 18.60
C LEU A 84 -6.23 -10.51 19.04
N ALA A 85 -7.37 -10.96 18.51
CA ALA A 85 -7.91 -12.29 18.80
C ALA A 85 -7.05 -13.42 18.21
N ALA A 86 -6.31 -13.17 17.13
CA ALA A 86 -5.41 -14.14 16.51
C ALA A 86 -4.04 -14.25 17.19
N LEU A 87 -3.69 -13.28 18.03
CA LEU A 87 -2.41 -13.23 18.76
C LEU A 87 -2.59 -13.70 20.21
N PRO A 88 -1.57 -14.32 20.82
CA PRO A 88 -1.59 -14.59 22.26
C PRO A 88 -1.78 -13.30 23.07
N GLU A 89 -2.52 -13.38 24.16
CA GLU A 89 -2.73 -12.25 25.07
C GLU A 89 -1.40 -11.67 25.59
N GLY A 90 -1.29 -10.34 25.65
CA GLY A 90 -0.09 -9.66 26.10
C GLY A 90 1.04 -9.56 25.05
N THR A 91 0.88 -10.11 23.86
CA THR A 91 1.89 -10.02 22.79
C THR A 91 2.12 -8.58 22.34
N VAL A 92 1.04 -7.81 22.11
CA VAL A 92 1.12 -6.42 21.64
C VAL A 92 1.34 -5.49 22.84
N THR A 93 2.47 -4.80 22.86
CA THR A 93 2.84 -3.88 23.96
C THR A 93 2.84 -2.41 23.51
N ARG A 94 2.86 -2.15 22.23
CA ARG A 94 2.78 -0.80 21.66
C ARG A 94 1.90 -0.80 20.43
N VAL A 95 1.16 0.29 20.25
CA VAL A 95 0.33 0.53 19.08
C VAL A 95 0.63 1.93 18.54
N GLY A 96 0.65 2.07 17.23
CA GLY A 96 0.75 3.35 16.53
C GLY A 96 -0.12 3.37 15.31
N VAL A 97 -0.48 4.55 14.84
CA VAL A 97 -1.31 4.72 13.64
C VAL A 97 -0.66 5.66 12.64
N THR A 98 -0.94 5.41 11.37
CA THR A 98 -0.57 6.26 10.23
C THR A 98 -1.70 6.28 9.21
N GLY A 99 -1.49 6.97 8.11
CA GLY A 99 -2.47 7.10 7.04
C GLY A 99 -3.34 8.33 7.17
N THR A 100 -4.09 8.64 6.11
CA THR A 100 -4.95 9.82 6.02
C THR A 100 -6.04 9.83 7.10
N GLY A 101 -6.61 8.67 7.42
CA GLY A 101 -7.57 8.48 8.53
C GLY A 101 -6.94 8.26 9.90
N GLY A 102 -5.60 8.15 9.96
CA GLY A 102 -4.88 7.74 11.16
C GLY A 102 -5.01 8.70 12.34
N ARG A 103 -5.11 10.01 12.09
CA ARG A 103 -5.29 10.99 13.19
C ARG A 103 -6.59 10.78 13.95
N LEU A 104 -7.69 10.53 13.24
CA LEU A 104 -8.99 10.28 13.85
C LEU A 104 -8.95 9.03 14.72
N VAL A 105 -8.44 7.92 14.18
CA VAL A 105 -8.36 6.65 14.91
C VAL A 105 -7.33 6.73 16.05
N GLY A 106 -6.20 7.42 15.86
CA GLY A 106 -5.22 7.66 16.90
C GLY A 106 -5.80 8.37 18.11
N ASN A 107 -6.60 9.40 17.89
CA ASN A 107 -7.29 10.12 18.95
C ASN A 107 -8.34 9.23 19.68
N MET A 108 -9.06 8.39 18.94
CA MET A 108 -10.05 7.48 19.53
C MET A 108 -9.42 6.37 20.37
N LEU A 109 -8.27 5.87 19.98
CA LEU A 109 -7.55 4.79 20.67
C LEU A 109 -6.55 5.30 21.71
N ASP A 110 -6.35 6.61 21.80
CA ASP A 110 -5.29 7.25 22.60
C ASP A 110 -3.90 6.67 22.29
N VAL A 111 -3.60 6.56 20.97
CA VAL A 111 -2.32 6.05 20.47
C VAL A 111 -1.63 7.08 19.57
N PRO A 112 -0.28 7.09 19.52
CA PRO A 112 0.46 8.08 18.76
C PRO A 112 0.23 7.92 17.25
N TYR A 113 -0.02 9.06 16.59
CA TYR A 113 -0.03 9.16 15.14
C TYR A 113 1.38 9.40 14.58
N GLN A 114 1.73 8.68 13.54
CA GLN A 114 2.97 8.87 12.79
C GLN A 114 2.64 9.40 11.39
N ASN A 115 3.36 10.43 10.96
CA ASN A 115 3.27 10.92 9.58
C ASN A 115 3.64 9.82 8.57
N GLU A 116 2.89 9.70 7.47
CA GLU A 116 3.04 8.65 6.46
C GLU A 116 4.44 8.61 5.84
N PHE A 117 5.01 9.76 5.46
CA PHE A 117 6.36 9.83 4.89
C PHE A 117 7.41 9.26 5.85
N LYS A 118 7.32 9.62 7.13
CA LYS A 118 8.21 9.10 8.16
C LYS A 118 7.99 7.61 8.41
N ALA A 119 6.74 7.15 8.40
CA ALA A 119 6.42 5.73 8.57
C ALA A 119 7.00 4.90 7.42
N ILE A 120 6.82 5.34 6.17
CA ILE A 120 7.37 4.69 4.97
C ILE A 120 8.90 4.69 5.02
N ALA A 121 9.54 5.83 5.26
CA ALA A 121 10.99 5.94 5.29
C ALA A 121 11.62 5.01 6.36
N ARG A 122 11.01 4.94 7.55
CA ARG A 122 11.47 4.04 8.62
C ARG A 122 11.30 2.57 8.27
N ALA A 123 10.14 2.20 7.68
CA ALA A 123 9.88 0.83 7.27
C ALA A 123 10.83 0.38 6.16
N VAL A 124 10.98 1.19 5.10
CA VAL A 124 11.88 0.88 3.99
C VAL A 124 13.33 0.81 4.47
N GLY A 125 13.78 1.77 5.29
CA GLY A 125 15.13 1.74 5.83
C GLY A 125 15.43 0.51 6.70
N ALA A 126 14.43 -0.01 7.42
CA ALA A 126 14.59 -1.22 8.23
C ALA A 126 14.51 -2.52 7.41
N LEU A 127 13.70 -2.55 6.36
CA LEU A 127 13.44 -3.76 5.57
C LEU A 127 14.34 -3.86 4.34
N HIS A 128 14.70 -2.73 3.74
CA HIS A 128 15.41 -2.61 2.49
C HIS A 128 16.44 -1.46 2.55
N PRO A 129 17.52 -1.58 3.34
CA PRO A 129 18.46 -0.49 3.62
C PRO A 129 19.18 0.05 2.36
N ASP A 130 19.22 -0.72 1.28
CA ASP A 130 19.84 -0.33 0.01
C ASP A 130 18.91 0.52 -0.88
N VAL A 131 17.62 0.67 -0.51
CA VAL A 131 16.66 1.45 -1.28
C VAL A 131 16.86 2.93 -1.01
N THR A 132 17.04 3.71 -2.08
CA THR A 132 17.22 5.17 -2.04
C THR A 132 16.00 5.92 -2.56
N THR A 133 15.08 5.25 -3.23
CA THR A 133 13.91 5.89 -3.85
C THR A 133 12.67 5.03 -3.66
N VAL A 134 11.60 5.65 -3.21
CA VAL A 134 10.29 5.00 -3.01
C VAL A 134 9.24 5.70 -3.87
N PHE A 135 8.53 4.92 -4.67
CA PHE A 135 7.31 5.32 -5.34
C PHE A 135 6.14 4.59 -4.67
N GLU A 136 5.30 5.34 -3.97
CA GLU A 136 4.10 4.82 -3.32
C GLU A 136 2.87 5.33 -4.07
N MET A 137 1.99 4.41 -4.47
CA MET A 137 0.73 4.74 -5.12
C MET A 137 -0.42 4.32 -4.21
N GLY A 138 -0.93 5.26 -3.44
CA GLY A 138 -2.10 5.06 -2.60
C GLY A 138 -3.41 5.23 -3.35
N GLY A 139 -4.52 5.05 -2.64
CA GLY A 139 -5.87 5.19 -3.19
C GLY A 139 -6.15 6.59 -3.72
N GLU A 140 -5.94 7.60 -2.90
CA GLU A 140 -6.17 9.02 -3.26
C GLU A 140 -4.90 9.87 -3.23
N THR A 141 -3.88 9.42 -2.49
CA THR A 141 -2.59 10.09 -2.41
C THR A 141 -1.49 9.18 -2.90
N SER A 142 -0.59 9.72 -3.70
CA SER A 142 0.62 9.06 -4.14
C SER A 142 1.83 9.87 -3.72
N LYS A 143 2.92 9.18 -3.39
CA LYS A 143 4.12 9.81 -2.82
C LYS A 143 5.38 9.35 -3.54
N PHE A 144 6.26 10.29 -3.77
CA PHE A 144 7.66 10.07 -4.12
C PHE A 144 8.51 10.40 -2.89
N ILE A 145 9.44 9.55 -2.55
CA ILE A 145 10.36 9.77 -1.41
C ILE A 145 11.78 9.41 -1.85
N SER A 146 12.68 10.35 -1.76
CA SER A 146 14.11 10.12 -1.86
C SER A 146 14.68 9.91 -0.47
N LEU A 147 15.39 8.81 -0.26
CA LEU A 147 15.99 8.43 1.00
C LEU A 147 17.49 8.66 0.98
N GLU A 148 18.03 9.10 2.10
CA GLU A 148 19.46 9.17 2.35
C GLU A 148 19.80 8.50 3.67
N THR A 149 21.01 7.93 3.73
CA THR A 149 21.52 7.34 4.97
C THR A 149 22.61 8.25 5.52
N ASP A 150 22.40 8.72 6.74
CA ASP A 150 23.42 9.50 7.46
C ASP A 150 24.64 8.61 7.74
N ALA A 151 25.78 9.01 7.20
CA ALA A 151 27.01 8.22 7.27
C ALA A 151 27.55 8.05 8.69
N SER A 152 27.19 8.94 9.62
CA SER A 152 27.68 8.93 11.00
C SER A 152 26.83 8.06 11.92
N SER A 153 25.51 8.07 11.74
CA SER A 153 24.54 7.37 12.60
C SER A 153 23.96 6.11 11.96
N GLY A 154 24.12 5.90 10.66
CA GLY A 154 23.47 4.84 9.89
C GLY A 154 21.95 5.00 9.78
N ARG A 155 21.40 6.16 10.18
CA ARG A 155 19.95 6.40 10.19
C ARG A 155 19.47 6.83 8.81
N VAL A 156 18.39 6.23 8.36
CA VAL A 156 17.71 6.61 7.11
C VAL A 156 16.87 7.86 7.36
N GLY A 157 17.09 8.87 6.54
CA GLY A 157 16.37 10.15 6.48
C GLY A 157 15.66 10.34 5.14
N ILE A 158 14.86 11.39 5.05
CA ILE A 158 14.19 11.82 3.82
C ILE A 158 14.99 13.00 3.26
N ALA A 159 15.60 12.81 2.07
CA ALA A 159 16.33 13.85 1.36
C ALA A 159 15.37 14.75 0.57
N ASP A 160 14.37 14.15 -0.09
CA ASP A 160 13.37 14.85 -0.88
C ASP A 160 12.07 14.08 -0.92
N TYR A 161 10.95 14.75 -1.19
CA TYR A 161 9.65 14.12 -1.31
C TYR A 161 8.69 14.92 -2.20
N GLY A 162 7.72 14.22 -2.76
CA GLY A 162 6.63 14.80 -3.55
C GLY A 162 5.31 14.06 -3.34
N THR A 163 4.22 14.75 -3.64
CA THR A 163 2.86 14.17 -3.61
C THR A 163 2.00 14.76 -4.72
N ASN A 164 0.90 14.07 -5.05
CA ASN A 164 -0.04 14.51 -6.09
C ASN A 164 -0.92 15.70 -5.72
N GLY A 165 -0.85 16.22 -4.49
CA GLY A 165 -1.79 17.24 -4.03
C GLY A 165 -3.24 16.74 -4.11
N ASP A 166 -4.14 17.59 -4.61
CA ASP A 166 -5.58 17.29 -4.69
C ASP A 166 -5.99 16.51 -5.97
N CYS A 167 -5.04 16.19 -6.86
CA CYS A 167 -5.34 15.55 -8.13
C CYS A 167 -5.17 14.01 -8.05
N ALA A 168 -6.25 13.27 -8.22
CA ALA A 168 -6.25 11.81 -8.20
C ALA A 168 -5.67 11.13 -9.46
N ALA A 169 -5.26 11.87 -10.49
CA ALA A 169 -4.86 11.33 -11.78
C ALA A 169 -3.61 10.40 -11.77
N GLY A 170 -2.79 10.47 -10.73
CA GLY A 170 -1.64 9.59 -10.50
C GLY A 170 -1.86 8.61 -9.34
N THR A 171 -3.09 8.20 -9.04
CA THR A 171 -3.45 7.41 -7.86
C THR A 171 -4.22 6.15 -8.19
N GLY A 172 -4.34 5.26 -7.20
CA GLY A 172 -5.09 4.01 -7.32
C GLY A 172 -6.57 4.21 -7.60
N SER A 173 -7.21 5.24 -7.04
CA SER A 173 -8.63 5.55 -7.30
C SER A 173 -8.90 5.87 -8.75
N PHE A 174 -7.98 6.52 -9.44
CA PHE A 174 -8.10 6.73 -10.88
C PHE A 174 -8.20 5.40 -11.63
N MET A 175 -7.30 4.46 -11.33
CA MET A 175 -7.31 3.13 -11.96
C MET A 175 -8.56 2.34 -11.60
N ASP A 176 -8.94 2.31 -10.33
CA ASP A 176 -10.14 1.63 -9.82
C ASP A 176 -11.40 2.11 -10.55
N GLN A 177 -11.58 3.43 -10.65
CA GLN A 177 -12.71 4.02 -11.34
C GLN A 177 -12.77 3.63 -12.83
N GLN A 178 -11.61 3.59 -13.51
CA GLN A 178 -11.58 3.25 -14.93
C GLN A 178 -11.73 1.74 -15.18
N ALA A 179 -11.16 0.89 -14.33
CA ALA A 179 -11.33 -0.56 -14.40
C ALA A 179 -12.80 -0.96 -14.21
N ASN A 180 -13.48 -0.38 -13.21
CA ASN A 180 -14.90 -0.60 -12.97
C ASN A 180 -15.79 -0.23 -14.18
N ARG A 181 -15.44 0.79 -14.94
CA ARG A 181 -16.15 1.15 -16.19
C ARG A 181 -16.04 0.09 -17.27
N LEU A 182 -14.95 -0.68 -17.26
CA LEU A 182 -14.73 -1.82 -18.15
C LEU A 182 -15.20 -3.15 -17.55
N LEU A 183 -15.85 -3.10 -16.38
CA LEU A 183 -16.37 -4.25 -15.63
C LEU A 183 -15.27 -5.20 -15.14
N TYR A 184 -14.10 -4.67 -14.79
CA TYR A 184 -13.02 -5.41 -14.16
C TYR A 184 -12.80 -4.93 -12.72
N ASP A 185 -12.47 -5.87 -11.85
CA ASP A 185 -11.99 -5.58 -10.52
C ASP A 185 -10.53 -5.12 -10.58
N ILE A 186 -10.16 -4.17 -9.73
CA ILE A 186 -8.81 -3.58 -9.72
C ILE A 186 -7.73 -4.63 -9.44
N GLU A 187 -8.06 -5.64 -8.65
CA GLU A 187 -7.19 -6.76 -8.29
C GLU A 187 -6.78 -7.59 -9.51
N ASP A 188 -7.63 -7.67 -10.53
CA ASP A 188 -7.39 -8.47 -11.75
C ASP A 188 -6.60 -7.70 -12.81
N VAL A 189 -6.53 -6.37 -12.73
CA VAL A 189 -5.92 -5.51 -13.76
C VAL A 189 -4.47 -5.90 -14.05
N GLY A 190 -3.68 -6.25 -13.03
CA GLY A 190 -2.29 -6.66 -13.21
C GLY A 190 -2.14 -7.84 -14.16
N GLY A 191 -2.89 -8.91 -13.92
CA GLY A 191 -2.89 -10.11 -14.78
C GLY A 191 -3.41 -9.84 -16.19
N ILE A 192 -4.48 -9.04 -16.29
CA ILE A 192 -5.11 -8.70 -17.58
C ILE A 192 -4.15 -7.92 -18.48
N VAL A 193 -3.44 -6.92 -17.96
CA VAL A 193 -2.54 -6.08 -18.77
C VAL A 193 -1.25 -6.79 -19.15
N GLN A 194 -0.81 -7.79 -18.40
CA GLN A 194 0.35 -8.61 -18.78
C GLN A 194 0.11 -9.36 -20.09
N GLY A 195 -1.12 -9.85 -20.31
CA GLY A 195 -1.51 -10.55 -21.54
C GLY A 195 -1.78 -9.64 -22.74
N ALA A 196 -1.86 -8.33 -22.55
CA ALA A 196 -2.19 -7.40 -23.64
C ALA A 196 -0.99 -7.20 -24.60
N GLY A 197 -1.19 -7.45 -25.88
CA GLY A 197 -0.14 -7.33 -26.90
C GLY A 197 0.29 -5.90 -27.20
N LYS A 198 -0.63 -4.93 -27.10
CA LYS A 198 -0.40 -3.50 -27.33
C LYS A 198 -1.15 -2.65 -26.29
N ALA A 199 -0.87 -1.37 -26.25
CA ALA A 199 -1.55 -0.42 -25.38
C ALA A 199 -2.28 0.64 -26.20
N ALA A 200 -3.52 0.95 -25.83
CA ALA A 200 -4.23 2.08 -26.42
C ALA A 200 -3.56 3.41 -26.01
N SER A 201 -3.61 4.40 -26.88
CA SER A 201 -3.13 5.75 -26.55
C SER A 201 -4.20 6.46 -25.71
N ILE A 202 -3.95 6.59 -24.40
CA ILE A 202 -4.80 7.30 -23.46
C ILE A 202 -4.03 8.54 -22.97
N ALA A 203 -4.57 9.73 -23.22
CA ALA A 203 -3.92 11.00 -22.84
C ALA A 203 -4.06 11.30 -21.32
N GLY A 204 -5.13 10.90 -20.74
CA GLY A 204 -5.62 10.90 -19.37
C GLY A 204 -4.85 11.65 -18.29
N ARG A 205 -4.85 12.99 -18.31
CA ARG A 205 -4.49 13.78 -17.12
C ARG A 205 -5.62 13.89 -16.10
N CYS A 206 -6.87 13.75 -16.57
CA CYS A 206 -8.07 13.84 -15.77
C CYS A 206 -8.98 12.66 -16.07
N SER A 207 -9.68 12.14 -15.06
CA SER A 207 -10.58 11.00 -15.19
C SER A 207 -11.70 11.22 -16.21
N VAL A 208 -12.12 12.47 -16.42
CA VAL A 208 -13.12 12.84 -17.42
C VAL A 208 -12.59 12.62 -18.84
N PHE A 209 -11.38 13.10 -19.12
CA PHE A 209 -10.76 12.91 -20.43
C PHE A 209 -10.35 11.46 -20.67
N ALA A 210 -9.89 10.77 -19.62
CA ALA A 210 -9.60 9.34 -19.72
C ALA A 210 -10.82 8.53 -20.16
N LYS A 211 -12.01 8.84 -19.65
CA LYS A 211 -13.26 8.20 -20.09
C LYS A 211 -13.49 8.38 -21.58
N SER A 212 -13.35 9.60 -22.10
CA SER A 212 -13.52 9.90 -23.52
C SER A 212 -12.49 9.17 -24.39
N ASP A 213 -11.23 9.14 -23.94
CA ASP A 213 -10.16 8.43 -24.63
C ASP A 213 -10.39 6.91 -24.66
N MET A 214 -10.92 6.34 -23.57
CA MET A 214 -11.28 4.91 -23.50
C MET A 214 -12.36 4.55 -24.52
N ILE A 215 -13.44 5.34 -24.57
CA ILE A 215 -14.54 5.16 -25.54
C ILE A 215 -13.97 5.23 -26.95
N HIS A 216 -13.14 6.24 -27.25
CA HIS A 216 -12.51 6.41 -28.56
C HIS A 216 -11.62 5.25 -28.93
N ALA A 217 -10.83 4.73 -27.97
CA ALA A 217 -9.99 3.55 -28.18
C ALA A 217 -10.83 2.31 -28.53
N GLN A 218 -11.93 2.08 -27.78
CA GLN A 218 -12.84 0.97 -28.06
C GLN A 218 -13.50 1.10 -29.46
N GLN A 219 -13.90 2.31 -29.84
CA GLN A 219 -14.43 2.59 -31.20
C GLN A 219 -13.38 2.31 -32.32
N LYS A 220 -12.11 2.49 -32.01
CA LYS A 220 -10.97 2.12 -32.91
C LYS A 220 -10.63 0.64 -32.89
N GLY A 221 -11.37 -0.19 -32.16
CA GLY A 221 -11.19 -1.64 -32.10
C GLY A 221 -10.19 -2.14 -31.07
N TYR A 222 -9.71 -1.27 -30.16
CA TYR A 222 -8.90 -1.73 -29.04
C TYR A 222 -9.74 -2.57 -28.07
N GLN A 223 -9.20 -3.70 -27.64
CA GLN A 223 -9.84 -4.58 -26.69
C GLN A 223 -9.68 -4.02 -25.24
N PRO A 224 -10.57 -4.38 -24.31
CA PRO A 224 -10.49 -3.90 -22.93
C PRO A 224 -9.12 -4.08 -22.26
N PRO A 225 -8.38 -5.20 -22.39
CA PRO A 225 -7.03 -5.33 -21.86
C PRO A 225 -6.03 -4.30 -22.41
N GLU A 226 -6.14 -3.97 -23.69
CA GLU A 226 -5.30 -2.98 -24.35
C GLU A 226 -5.61 -1.55 -23.89
N VAL A 227 -6.87 -1.27 -23.60
CA VAL A 227 -7.32 -0.01 -23.01
C VAL A 227 -6.80 0.12 -21.58
N LEU A 228 -6.92 -0.93 -20.75
CA LEU A 228 -6.37 -0.97 -19.40
C LEU A 228 -4.85 -0.76 -19.38
N LYS A 229 -4.13 -1.39 -20.31
CA LYS A 229 -2.68 -1.17 -20.47
C LYS A 229 -2.35 0.28 -20.81
N GLY A 230 -3.15 0.90 -21.66
CA GLY A 230 -3.06 2.33 -21.98
C GLY A 230 -3.29 3.23 -20.77
N LEU A 231 -4.25 2.88 -19.92
CA LEU A 231 -4.51 3.57 -18.64
C LEU A 231 -3.34 3.44 -17.65
N CYS A 232 -2.76 2.26 -17.51
CA CYS A 232 -1.54 2.07 -16.70
C CYS A 232 -0.41 3.00 -17.16
N ASN A 233 -0.18 3.08 -18.47
CA ASN A 233 0.80 4.00 -19.04
C ASN A 233 0.47 5.47 -18.76
N ALA A 234 -0.80 5.84 -18.77
CA ALA A 234 -1.25 7.20 -18.44
C ALA A 234 -1.00 7.53 -16.97
N VAL A 235 -1.28 6.60 -16.06
CA VAL A 235 -1.00 6.77 -14.62
C VAL A 235 0.49 6.99 -14.38
N VAL A 236 1.36 6.19 -14.99
CA VAL A 236 2.82 6.35 -14.87
C VAL A 236 3.28 7.73 -15.37
N ARG A 237 2.77 8.19 -16.52
CA ARG A 237 3.08 9.54 -17.01
C ARG A 237 2.60 10.63 -16.06
N ASN A 238 1.38 10.51 -15.54
CA ASN A 238 0.83 11.45 -14.57
C ASN A 238 1.67 11.49 -13.30
N TYR A 239 2.00 10.33 -12.77
CA TYR A 239 2.86 10.20 -11.59
C TYR A 239 4.21 10.88 -11.81
N LYS A 240 4.90 10.52 -12.90
CA LYS A 240 6.20 11.10 -13.24
C LYS A 240 6.14 12.62 -13.46
N GLY A 241 5.08 13.12 -14.08
CA GLY A 241 4.97 14.55 -14.40
C GLY A 241 4.52 15.45 -13.26
N THR A 242 3.88 14.90 -12.22
CA THR A 242 3.29 15.68 -11.12
C THR A 242 3.92 15.41 -9.75
N ILE A 243 4.42 14.22 -9.52
CA ILE A 243 4.86 13.75 -8.20
C ILE A 243 6.38 13.60 -8.14
N ALA A 244 6.96 12.84 -9.07
CA ALA A 244 8.39 12.56 -9.13
C ALA A 244 9.09 13.54 -10.11
N LYS A 245 9.21 14.81 -9.70
CA LYS A 245 9.84 15.86 -10.51
C LYS A 245 11.34 15.92 -10.27
#